data_b8ac263612be3a6dae8d7afdb3be43ff
#
_entry.id   b8ac263612be3a6dae8d7afdb3be43ff
#
_cell.length_a   1.000
_cell.length_b   1.000
_cell.length_c   1.000
_cell.angle_alpha   90.00
_cell.angle_beta   90.00
_cell.angle_gamma   90.00
#
_symmetry.space_group_name_H-M   'P 1'
#
loop_
_entity.id
_entity.type
_entity.pdbx_description
1 polymer ?
#
loop_
_entity_poly.entity_id
_entity_poly.type
_entity_poly.pdbx_seq_one_letter_code
_entity_poly.pdbx_strand_id
1 'polypeptide(L)'
;MTQPLIELADLGFAWPGQAQLLDIPHFTLARGETLFLKGPSGSGKTTLLGLLGGVQRAQSGHIRLLGQDLGQLSAGARDRFRVDHTGYIFQQFNLLPFLSVRDNVELPCRFSRLRAERARQRHGSIDAAAAALLDHLGLRADLLGRRADELSIGQQQRVAAARALIGQPELVIADEPTSALDFDARGAFLQLLFAECRAAGASLLFVSHDQSLAPLFDRNLSLAELNRAAKPVEV
;
A
#
# COMPACT_ATOMS: atom_id res chain seq x y z
N MET A 1 -3.86 18.58 -18.40
CA MET A 1 -2.97 17.78 -17.51
C MET A 1 -3.85 16.97 -16.58
N THR A 2 -3.70 15.66 -16.54
CA THR A 2 -4.46 14.79 -15.63
C THR A 2 -4.02 15.04 -14.20
N GLN A 3 -4.98 15.21 -13.29
CA GLN A 3 -4.69 15.40 -11.86
C GLN A 3 -3.93 14.19 -11.29
N PRO A 4 -2.82 14.41 -10.55
CA PRO A 4 -2.07 13.30 -9.94
C PRO A 4 -2.95 12.55 -8.94
N LEU A 5 -2.58 11.29 -8.66
CA LEU A 5 -3.23 10.49 -7.60
C LEU A 5 -2.87 11.05 -6.23
N ILE A 6 -1.57 11.25 -6.00
CA ILE A 6 -1.02 11.85 -4.78
C ILE A 6 -0.31 13.15 -5.14
N GLU A 7 -0.50 14.16 -4.31
CA GLU A 7 0.25 15.41 -4.33
C GLU A 7 0.64 15.80 -2.90
N LEU A 8 1.92 16.03 -2.66
CA LEU A 8 2.46 16.64 -1.45
C LEU A 8 2.97 18.04 -1.76
N ALA A 9 2.71 18.97 -0.87
CA ALA A 9 3.24 20.33 -0.93
C ALA A 9 3.67 20.76 0.48
N ASP A 10 4.93 21.14 0.63
CA ASP A 10 5.58 21.68 1.84
C ASP A 10 5.33 20.83 3.10
N LEU A 11 5.38 19.49 2.91
CA LEU A 11 5.10 18.53 3.95
C LEU A 11 6.16 18.55 5.05
N GLY A 12 5.77 18.88 6.29
CA GLY A 12 6.61 18.78 7.47
C GLY A 12 6.03 17.82 8.50
N PHE A 13 6.93 17.00 9.10
CA PHE A 13 6.57 16.09 10.16
C PHE A 13 7.73 15.84 11.13
N ALA A 14 7.42 15.82 12.44
CA ALA A 14 8.30 15.38 13.52
C ALA A 14 7.51 14.51 14.51
N TRP A 15 8.17 13.57 15.15
CA TRP A 15 7.58 12.89 16.30
C TRP A 15 7.62 13.79 17.53
N PRO A 16 6.69 13.68 18.50
CA PRO A 16 6.68 14.49 19.69
C PRO A 16 8.05 14.47 20.40
N GLY A 17 8.62 15.67 20.64
CA GLY A 17 9.93 15.82 21.30
C GLY A 17 11.15 15.43 20.46
N GLN A 18 10.99 15.14 19.17
CA GLN A 18 12.10 14.80 18.28
C GLN A 18 12.35 15.90 17.24
N ALA A 19 13.54 15.86 16.61
CA ALA A 19 13.86 16.70 15.47
C ALA A 19 12.94 16.38 14.27
N GLN A 20 12.84 17.32 13.33
CA GLN A 20 12.07 17.15 12.11
C GLN A 20 12.55 15.92 11.34
N LEU A 21 11.64 14.97 11.11
CA LEU A 21 11.93 13.71 10.41
C LEU A 21 11.70 13.84 8.90
N LEU A 22 10.65 14.57 8.51
CA LEU A 22 10.31 14.79 7.10
C LEU A 22 10.16 16.30 6.84
N ASP A 23 10.77 16.73 5.73
CA ASP A 23 10.66 18.05 5.11
C ASP A 23 10.66 17.82 3.60
N ILE A 24 9.47 17.66 3.02
CA ILE A 24 9.28 17.32 1.61
C ILE A 24 8.58 18.47 0.90
N PRO A 25 9.31 19.27 0.10
CA PRO A 25 8.74 20.44 -0.56
C PRO A 25 7.64 20.08 -1.56
N HIS A 26 7.90 19.05 -2.37
CA HIS A 26 6.96 18.62 -3.40
C HIS A 26 7.17 17.14 -3.76
N PHE A 27 6.06 16.43 -3.94
CA PHE A 27 6.05 15.08 -4.49
C PHE A 27 4.70 14.81 -5.15
N THR A 28 4.73 14.08 -6.26
CA THR A 28 3.51 13.59 -6.92
C THR A 28 3.63 12.13 -7.28
N LEU A 29 2.49 11.43 -7.30
CA LEU A 29 2.33 10.10 -7.90
C LEU A 29 1.20 10.19 -8.92
N ALA A 30 1.47 9.80 -10.17
CA ALA A 30 0.46 9.81 -11.21
C ALA A 30 -0.54 8.64 -11.03
N ARG A 31 -1.70 8.73 -11.67
CA ARG A 31 -2.67 7.62 -11.69
C ARG A 31 -2.13 6.47 -12.52
N GLY A 32 -2.24 5.25 -11.98
CA GLY A 32 -1.74 4.03 -12.60
C GLY A 32 -0.21 3.87 -12.59
N GLU A 33 0.53 4.83 -12.02
CA GLU A 33 1.98 4.77 -11.90
C GLU A 33 2.42 3.77 -10.85
N THR A 34 3.50 3.02 -11.15
CA THR A 34 4.23 2.21 -10.17
C THR A 34 5.51 2.94 -9.77
N LEU A 35 5.64 3.25 -8.48
CA LEU A 35 6.79 3.97 -7.91
C LEU A 35 7.55 3.09 -6.93
N PHE A 36 8.86 2.96 -7.15
CA PHE A 36 9.80 2.38 -6.21
C PHE A 36 10.42 3.46 -5.32
N LEU A 37 10.20 3.37 -4.00
CA LEU A 37 10.76 4.29 -3.02
C LEU A 37 11.85 3.59 -2.21
N LYS A 38 13.09 4.04 -2.35
CA LYS A 38 14.23 3.55 -1.58
C LYS A 38 14.62 4.51 -0.46
N GLY A 39 15.32 3.98 0.54
CA GLY A 39 15.93 4.77 1.60
C GLY A 39 16.48 3.87 2.71
N PRO A 40 17.48 4.31 3.47
CA PRO A 40 18.05 3.56 4.58
C PRO A 40 17.01 3.30 5.69
N SER A 41 17.32 2.38 6.59
CA SER A 41 16.52 2.19 7.81
C SER A 41 16.50 3.50 8.61
N GLY A 42 15.38 3.82 9.27
CA GLY A 42 15.22 5.04 10.05
C GLY A 42 15.04 6.33 9.23
N SER A 43 15.08 6.30 7.89
CA SER A 43 14.96 7.53 7.07
C SER A 43 13.55 8.15 7.04
N GLY A 44 12.56 7.53 7.67
CA GLY A 44 11.18 8.04 7.69
C GLY A 44 10.25 7.44 6.65
N LYS A 45 10.64 6.35 5.93
CA LYS A 45 9.78 5.69 4.91
C LYS A 45 8.41 5.30 5.47
N THR A 46 8.38 4.53 6.54
CA THR A 46 7.13 4.07 7.19
C THR A 46 6.29 5.25 7.69
N THR A 47 6.95 6.32 8.17
CA THR A 47 6.25 7.56 8.56
C THR A 47 5.61 8.24 7.36
N LEU A 48 6.34 8.36 6.24
CA LEU A 48 5.79 8.90 4.99
C LEU A 48 4.60 8.04 4.49
N LEU A 49 4.72 6.72 4.50
CA LEU A 49 3.61 5.83 4.14
C LEU A 49 2.40 6.01 5.04
N GLY A 50 2.62 6.19 6.35
CA GLY A 50 1.55 6.48 7.31
C GLY A 50 0.84 7.82 7.07
N LEU A 51 1.59 8.83 6.62
CA LEU A 51 1.06 10.14 6.22
C LEU A 51 0.25 10.04 4.92
N LEU A 52 0.80 9.39 3.89
CA LEU A 52 0.13 9.19 2.59
C LEU A 52 -1.14 8.35 2.73
N GLY A 53 -1.09 7.34 3.58
CA GLY A 53 -2.27 6.52 3.90
C GLY A 53 -3.25 7.18 4.86
N GLY A 54 -2.99 8.40 5.35
CA GLY A 54 -3.88 9.10 6.27
C GLY A 54 -3.95 8.51 7.67
N VAL A 55 -3.00 7.64 8.07
CA VAL A 55 -2.87 7.12 9.44
C VAL A 55 -2.30 8.20 10.34
N GLN A 56 -1.25 8.88 9.87
CA GLN A 56 -0.64 10.03 10.54
C GLN A 56 -1.20 11.34 9.95
N ARG A 57 -1.11 12.42 10.72
CA ARG A 57 -1.45 13.77 10.26
C ARG A 57 -0.18 14.59 10.10
N ALA A 58 -0.04 15.26 8.96
CA ALA A 58 1.04 16.21 8.76
C ALA A 58 0.94 17.39 9.75
N GLN A 59 2.08 17.89 10.21
CA GLN A 59 2.14 19.08 11.06
C GLN A 59 2.13 20.37 10.24
N SER A 60 2.69 20.33 9.03
CA SER A 60 2.63 21.43 8.06
C SER A 60 2.49 20.89 6.65
N GLY A 61 2.10 21.77 5.73
CA GLY A 61 1.88 21.43 4.33
C GLY A 61 0.60 20.67 4.06
N HIS A 62 0.51 20.11 2.86
CA HIS A 62 -0.69 19.46 2.35
C HIS A 62 -0.40 18.08 1.79
N ILE A 63 -1.31 17.14 2.04
CA ILE A 63 -1.34 15.81 1.42
C ILE A 63 -2.68 15.68 0.73
N ARG A 64 -2.66 15.65 -0.60
CA ARG A 64 -3.86 15.38 -1.39
C ARG A 64 -3.79 13.99 -2.00
N LEU A 65 -4.84 13.22 -1.77
CA LEU A 65 -5.08 11.94 -2.44
C LEU A 65 -6.39 12.04 -3.21
N LEU A 66 -6.37 11.75 -4.51
CA LEU A 66 -7.54 11.92 -5.39
C LEU A 66 -8.09 13.36 -5.40
N GLY A 67 -7.23 14.36 -5.16
CA GLY A 67 -7.62 15.77 -5.02
C GLY A 67 -8.18 16.17 -3.65
N GLN A 68 -8.47 15.19 -2.77
CA GLN A 68 -8.93 15.45 -1.41
C GLN A 68 -7.76 15.74 -0.48
N ASP A 69 -7.72 16.88 0.16
CA ASP A 69 -6.74 17.21 1.20
C ASP A 69 -7.05 16.43 2.48
N LEU A 70 -6.16 15.50 2.85
CA LEU A 70 -6.32 14.66 4.04
C LEU A 70 -6.24 15.44 5.35
N GLY A 71 -5.54 16.59 5.35
CA GLY A 71 -5.41 17.47 6.51
C GLY A 71 -6.72 18.16 6.89
N GLN A 72 -7.63 18.32 5.92
CA GLN A 72 -8.96 18.95 6.12
C GLN A 72 -10.02 17.97 6.61
N LEU A 73 -9.74 16.66 6.59
CA LEU A 73 -10.68 15.64 7.03
C LEU A 73 -10.63 15.48 8.55
N SER A 74 -11.80 15.26 9.16
CA SER A 74 -11.87 14.75 10.53
C SER A 74 -11.24 13.34 10.61
N ALA A 75 -10.86 12.89 11.80
CA ALA A 75 -10.26 11.57 11.99
C ALA A 75 -11.12 10.46 11.37
N GLY A 76 -12.42 10.42 11.69
CA GLY A 76 -13.33 9.41 11.14
C GLY A 76 -13.53 9.51 9.62
N ALA A 77 -13.55 10.74 9.06
CA ALA A 77 -13.64 10.94 7.60
C ALA A 77 -12.35 10.48 6.90
N ARG A 78 -11.17 10.74 7.50
CA ARG A 78 -9.88 10.29 6.98
C ARG A 78 -9.74 8.77 7.05
N ASP A 79 -10.19 8.13 8.13
CA ASP A 79 -10.22 6.67 8.24
C ASP A 79 -11.13 6.04 7.19
N ARG A 80 -12.31 6.62 6.97
CA ARG A 80 -13.22 6.18 5.91
C ARG A 80 -12.58 6.32 4.53
N PHE A 81 -11.99 7.47 4.25
CA PHE A 81 -11.33 7.74 2.98
C PHE A 81 -10.17 6.76 2.72
N ARG A 82 -9.34 6.48 3.75
CA ARG A 82 -8.29 5.46 3.67
C ARG A 82 -8.85 4.09 3.32
N VAL A 83 -9.86 3.63 4.03
CA VAL A 83 -10.46 2.31 3.81
C VAL A 83 -11.06 2.19 2.41
N ASP A 84 -11.65 3.27 1.90
CA ASP A 84 -12.27 3.30 0.57
C ASP A 84 -11.24 3.27 -0.56
N HIS A 85 -10.10 3.99 -0.42
CA HIS A 85 -9.21 4.33 -1.52
C HIS A 85 -7.80 3.74 -1.44
N THR A 86 -7.40 3.17 -0.29
CA THR A 86 -6.03 2.68 -0.08
C THR A 86 -6.01 1.20 0.32
N GLY A 87 -5.21 0.40 -0.39
CA GLY A 87 -4.83 -0.94 0.00
C GLY A 87 -3.43 -0.96 0.61
N TYR A 88 -3.22 -1.77 1.65
CA TYR A 88 -1.93 -1.89 2.32
C TYR A 88 -1.40 -3.33 2.28
N ILE A 89 -0.13 -3.48 1.88
CA ILE A 89 0.67 -4.69 2.04
C ILE A 89 1.78 -4.35 3.01
N PHE A 90 1.71 -4.88 4.23
CA PHE A 90 2.69 -4.65 5.28
C PHE A 90 3.83 -5.65 5.20
N GLN A 91 4.99 -5.30 5.74
CA GLN A 91 6.17 -6.16 5.81
C GLN A 91 5.89 -7.51 6.50
N GLN A 92 5.09 -7.52 7.57
CA GLN A 92 4.67 -8.73 8.29
C GLN A 92 3.28 -9.22 7.86
N PHE A 93 2.78 -8.77 6.69
CA PHE A 93 1.48 -9.08 6.10
C PHE A 93 0.26 -8.68 6.94
N ASN A 94 0.35 -8.68 8.27
CA ASN A 94 -0.70 -8.34 9.23
C ASN A 94 -2.04 -9.03 8.93
N LEU A 95 -1.98 -10.32 8.56
CA LEU A 95 -3.16 -11.16 8.45
C LEU A 95 -3.70 -11.47 9.84
N LEU A 96 -5.02 -11.59 9.95
CA LEU A 96 -5.65 -12.07 11.18
C LEU A 96 -5.51 -13.58 11.22
N PRO A 97 -4.69 -14.14 12.13
CA PRO A 97 -4.25 -15.54 12.06
C PRO A 97 -5.41 -16.54 12.24
N PHE A 98 -6.43 -16.14 13.00
CA PHE A 98 -7.61 -16.96 13.32
C PHE A 98 -8.73 -16.89 12.26
N LEU A 99 -8.63 -15.98 11.29
CA LEU A 99 -9.55 -15.89 10.16
C LEU A 99 -9.10 -16.79 9.02
N SER A 100 -10.08 -17.24 8.23
CA SER A 100 -9.78 -17.94 6.97
C SER A 100 -9.06 -17.02 5.98
N VAL A 101 -8.43 -17.62 4.96
CA VAL A 101 -7.84 -16.91 3.82
C VAL A 101 -8.88 -15.98 3.18
N ARG A 102 -10.07 -16.52 2.91
CA ARG A 102 -11.19 -15.77 2.33
C ARG A 102 -11.59 -14.59 3.20
N ASP A 103 -11.84 -14.82 4.50
CA ASP A 103 -12.25 -13.75 5.40
C ASP A 103 -11.22 -12.64 5.53
N ASN A 104 -9.91 -12.98 5.52
CA ASN A 104 -8.84 -11.98 5.49
C ASN A 104 -8.92 -11.11 4.24
N VAL A 105 -9.13 -11.70 3.06
CA VAL A 105 -9.24 -10.95 1.80
C VAL A 105 -10.49 -10.07 1.78
N GLU A 106 -11.63 -10.57 2.24
CA GLU A 106 -12.90 -9.83 2.24
C GLU A 106 -12.97 -8.69 3.26
N LEU A 107 -12.06 -8.68 4.24
CA LEU A 107 -12.09 -7.76 5.38
C LEU A 107 -12.27 -6.28 4.98
N PRO A 108 -11.56 -5.72 3.98
CA PRO A 108 -11.78 -4.34 3.56
C PRO A 108 -13.20 -4.04 3.08
N CYS A 109 -13.86 -5.01 2.45
CA CYS A 109 -15.25 -4.86 2.00
C CYS A 109 -16.27 -4.81 3.15
N ARG A 110 -15.90 -5.31 4.34
CA ARG A 110 -16.75 -5.20 5.55
C ARG A 110 -16.73 -3.77 6.11
N PHE A 111 -15.67 -3.01 5.87
CA PHE A 111 -15.51 -1.64 6.36
C PHE A 111 -15.77 -0.57 5.28
N SER A 112 -15.67 -0.91 3.99
CA SER A 112 -15.91 -0.03 2.86
C SER A 112 -17.09 -0.48 2.02
N ARG A 113 -18.16 0.30 2.01
CA ARG A 113 -19.28 0.09 1.09
C ARG A 113 -18.86 0.25 -0.36
N LEU A 114 -18.00 1.23 -0.65
CA LEU A 114 -17.47 1.49 -1.99
C LEU A 114 -16.74 0.26 -2.54
N ARG A 115 -15.81 -0.31 -1.77
CA ARG A 115 -15.05 -1.50 -2.19
C ARG A 115 -15.96 -2.73 -2.32
N ALA A 116 -16.92 -2.90 -1.41
CA ALA A 116 -17.90 -3.97 -1.49
C ALA A 116 -18.78 -3.87 -2.74
N GLU A 117 -19.23 -2.67 -3.12
CA GLU A 117 -20.01 -2.44 -4.32
C GLU A 117 -19.20 -2.71 -5.58
N ARG A 118 -17.96 -2.20 -5.68
CA ARG A 118 -17.06 -2.47 -6.80
C ARG A 118 -16.78 -3.97 -6.98
N ALA A 119 -16.53 -4.70 -5.88
CA ALA A 119 -16.33 -6.14 -5.91
C ALA A 119 -17.55 -6.88 -6.45
N ARG A 120 -18.77 -6.52 -6.00
CA ARG A 120 -20.02 -7.11 -6.48
C ARG A 120 -20.29 -6.77 -7.95
N GLN A 121 -20.09 -5.54 -8.36
CA GLN A 121 -20.31 -5.10 -9.75
C GLN A 121 -19.42 -5.86 -10.73
N ARG A 122 -18.18 -6.12 -10.36
CA ARG A 122 -17.22 -6.79 -11.24
C ARG A 122 -17.33 -8.31 -11.25
N HIS A 123 -17.63 -8.93 -10.12
CA HIS A 123 -17.56 -10.38 -9.94
C HIS A 123 -18.88 -11.02 -9.47
N GLY A 124 -19.97 -10.26 -9.34
CA GLY A 124 -21.26 -10.73 -8.87
C GLY A 124 -21.39 -10.81 -7.35
N SER A 125 -20.29 -11.13 -6.64
CA SER A 125 -20.25 -11.17 -5.17
C SER A 125 -18.85 -10.81 -4.65
N ILE A 126 -18.76 -10.51 -3.34
CA ILE A 126 -17.46 -10.28 -2.68
C ILE A 126 -16.67 -11.59 -2.61
N ASP A 127 -17.34 -12.70 -2.35
CA ASP A 127 -16.73 -14.04 -2.32
C ASP A 127 -16.12 -14.41 -3.67
N ALA A 128 -16.83 -14.20 -4.77
CA ALA A 128 -16.32 -14.44 -6.11
C ALA A 128 -15.15 -13.52 -6.45
N ALA A 129 -15.18 -12.25 -6.00
CA ALA A 129 -14.06 -11.32 -6.17
C ALA A 129 -12.81 -11.76 -5.40
N ALA A 130 -12.99 -12.24 -4.16
CA ALA A 130 -11.90 -12.78 -3.35
C ALA A 130 -11.30 -14.04 -3.99
N ALA A 131 -12.14 -14.96 -4.44
CA ALA A 131 -11.69 -16.19 -5.10
C ALA A 131 -10.92 -15.90 -6.38
N ALA A 132 -11.42 -14.99 -7.25
CA ALA A 132 -10.76 -14.60 -8.48
C ALA A 132 -9.38 -13.95 -8.24
N LEU A 133 -9.28 -13.03 -7.26
CA LEU A 133 -8.01 -12.40 -6.90
C LEU A 133 -6.99 -13.43 -6.37
N LEU A 134 -7.44 -14.36 -5.53
CA LEU A 134 -6.57 -15.39 -4.98
C LEU A 134 -6.08 -16.34 -6.08
N ASP A 135 -6.94 -16.73 -7.02
CA ASP A 135 -6.57 -17.55 -8.17
C ASP A 135 -5.54 -16.82 -9.07
N HIS A 136 -5.79 -15.56 -9.42
CA HIS A 136 -4.84 -14.73 -10.20
C HIS A 136 -3.48 -14.55 -9.50
N LEU A 137 -3.48 -14.50 -8.16
CA LEU A 137 -2.26 -14.45 -7.37
C LEU A 137 -1.65 -15.85 -7.14
N GLY A 138 -2.18 -16.89 -7.78
CA GLY A 138 -1.65 -18.23 -7.75
C GLY A 138 -1.89 -19.00 -6.44
N LEU A 139 -2.96 -18.67 -5.70
CA LEU A 139 -3.42 -19.47 -4.57
C LEU A 139 -4.49 -20.48 -5.02
N ARG A 140 -4.29 -21.72 -4.62
CA ARG A 140 -5.23 -22.81 -4.94
C ARG A 140 -6.54 -22.65 -4.16
N ALA A 141 -7.64 -23.04 -4.79
CA ALA A 141 -8.99 -22.93 -4.21
C ALA A 141 -9.18 -23.71 -2.89
N ASP A 142 -8.44 -24.83 -2.71
CA ASP A 142 -8.48 -25.63 -1.48
C ASP A 142 -7.93 -24.93 -0.24
N LEU A 143 -7.21 -23.82 -0.42
CA LEU A 143 -6.67 -23.00 0.66
C LEU A 143 -7.63 -21.94 1.20
N LEU A 144 -8.71 -21.60 0.46
CA LEU A 144 -9.59 -20.49 0.81
C LEU A 144 -10.24 -20.61 2.20
N GLY A 145 -10.55 -21.84 2.61
CA GLY A 145 -11.14 -22.14 3.93
C GLY A 145 -10.12 -22.31 5.06
N ARG A 146 -8.81 -22.37 4.74
CA ARG A 146 -7.76 -22.53 5.77
C ARG A 146 -7.55 -21.26 6.55
N ARG A 147 -7.07 -21.40 7.77
CA ARG A 147 -6.65 -20.26 8.60
C ARG A 147 -5.36 -19.66 8.06
N ALA A 148 -5.19 -18.35 8.25
CA ALA A 148 -4.03 -17.65 7.73
C ALA A 148 -2.70 -18.09 8.39
N ASP A 149 -2.73 -18.55 9.65
CA ASP A 149 -1.55 -19.06 10.37
C ASP A 149 -1.07 -20.46 9.89
N GLU A 150 -1.87 -21.17 9.09
CA GLU A 150 -1.51 -22.46 8.50
C GLU A 150 -0.78 -22.33 7.15
N LEU A 151 -0.66 -21.10 6.64
CA LEU A 151 -0.10 -20.83 5.32
C LEU A 151 1.43 -20.64 5.36
N SER A 152 2.11 -21.02 4.27
CA SER A 152 3.50 -20.64 4.06
C SER A 152 3.63 -19.10 3.92
N ILE A 153 4.84 -18.58 4.14
CA ILE A 153 5.13 -17.12 4.04
C ILE A 153 4.72 -16.56 2.66
N GLY A 154 5.07 -17.26 1.58
CA GLY A 154 4.68 -16.83 0.23
C GLY A 154 3.16 -16.89 -0.03
N GLN A 155 2.44 -17.82 0.60
CA GLN A 155 0.98 -17.85 0.55
C GLN A 155 0.38 -16.69 1.36
N GLN A 156 0.87 -16.42 2.57
CA GLN A 156 0.43 -15.28 3.38
C GLN A 156 0.61 -13.94 2.64
N GLN A 157 1.74 -13.78 1.95
CA GLN A 157 2.02 -12.61 1.14
C GLN A 157 0.98 -12.40 0.03
N ARG A 158 0.63 -13.47 -0.69
CA ARG A 158 -0.40 -13.41 -1.76
C ARG A 158 -1.78 -13.08 -1.20
N VAL A 159 -2.12 -13.62 -0.04
CA VAL A 159 -3.36 -13.25 0.69
C VAL A 159 -3.35 -11.78 1.07
N ALA A 160 -2.23 -11.25 1.55
CA ALA A 160 -2.10 -9.83 1.90
C ALA A 160 -2.24 -8.92 0.66
N ALA A 161 -1.69 -9.33 -0.49
CA ALA A 161 -1.88 -8.62 -1.76
C ALA A 161 -3.33 -8.66 -2.23
N ALA A 162 -4.01 -9.82 -2.17
CA ALA A 162 -5.42 -9.94 -2.49
C ALA A 162 -6.28 -9.04 -1.59
N ARG A 163 -6.02 -9.05 -0.27
CA ARG A 163 -6.69 -8.17 0.69
C ARG A 163 -6.48 -6.69 0.36
N ALA A 164 -5.27 -6.31 -0.04
CA ALA A 164 -5.00 -4.92 -0.43
C ALA A 164 -5.78 -4.51 -1.68
N LEU A 165 -5.93 -5.39 -2.66
CA LEU A 165 -6.50 -5.11 -3.98
C LEU A 165 -8.00 -5.30 -4.09
N ILE A 166 -8.65 -6.08 -3.21
CA ILE A 166 -10.09 -6.34 -3.31
C ILE A 166 -10.89 -5.04 -3.34
N GLY A 167 -11.89 -4.96 -4.22
CA GLY A 167 -12.72 -3.77 -4.40
C GLY A 167 -11.98 -2.59 -5.02
N GLN A 168 -10.83 -2.82 -5.65
CA GLN A 168 -10.11 -1.90 -6.54
C GLN A 168 -9.84 -0.52 -5.92
N PRO A 169 -8.99 -0.43 -4.88
CA PRO A 169 -8.53 0.86 -4.37
C PRO A 169 -7.68 1.56 -5.43
N GLU A 170 -7.68 2.87 -5.43
CA GLU A 170 -6.88 3.66 -6.36
C GLU A 170 -5.39 3.68 -6.01
N LEU A 171 -5.05 3.48 -4.73
CA LEU A 171 -3.67 3.42 -4.23
C LEU A 171 -3.39 2.10 -3.53
N VAL A 172 -2.29 1.45 -3.91
CA VAL A 172 -1.70 0.35 -3.14
C VAL A 172 -0.37 0.81 -2.57
N ILE A 173 -0.22 0.70 -1.26
CA ILE A 173 1.03 0.95 -0.53
C ILE A 173 1.59 -0.41 -0.09
N ALA A 174 2.83 -0.69 -0.48
CA ALA A 174 3.53 -1.92 -0.15
C ALA A 174 4.84 -1.61 0.59
N ASP A 175 4.90 -1.93 1.88
CA ASP A 175 6.06 -1.69 2.74
C ASP A 175 6.87 -2.98 2.91
N GLU A 176 8.03 -3.05 2.23
CA GLU A 176 8.96 -4.19 2.23
C GLU A 176 8.28 -5.56 1.98
N PRO A 177 7.32 -5.68 1.06
CA PRO A 177 6.46 -6.86 0.98
C PRO A 177 7.18 -8.13 0.52
N THR A 178 8.39 -8.00 -0.03
CA THR A 178 9.18 -9.11 -0.58
C THR A 178 10.37 -9.51 0.30
N SER A 179 10.52 -8.89 1.48
CA SER A 179 11.69 -9.09 2.34
C SER A 179 11.88 -10.54 2.83
N ALA A 180 10.79 -11.29 2.94
CA ALA A 180 10.79 -12.69 3.42
C ALA A 180 10.86 -13.73 2.29
N LEU A 181 10.98 -13.32 1.01
CA LEU A 181 11.03 -14.23 -0.14
C LEU A 181 12.45 -14.43 -0.66
N ASP A 182 12.68 -15.59 -1.27
CA ASP A 182 13.85 -15.83 -2.12
C ASP A 182 13.76 -15.04 -3.44
N PHE A 183 14.88 -15.04 -4.17
CA PHE A 183 15.02 -14.23 -5.38
C PHE A 183 13.98 -14.58 -6.47
N ASP A 184 13.75 -15.87 -6.73
CA ASP A 184 12.84 -16.32 -7.79
C ASP A 184 11.38 -16.02 -7.43
N ALA A 185 10.99 -16.25 -6.18
CA ALA A 185 9.65 -15.98 -5.68
C ALA A 185 9.33 -14.47 -5.69
N ARG A 186 10.33 -13.58 -5.47
CA ARG A 186 10.13 -12.12 -5.56
C ARG A 186 9.70 -11.67 -6.94
N GLY A 187 10.42 -12.13 -7.99
CA GLY A 187 10.10 -11.78 -9.37
C GLY A 187 8.71 -12.22 -9.77
N ALA A 188 8.36 -13.48 -9.47
CA ALA A 188 7.04 -14.03 -9.76
C ALA A 188 5.92 -13.27 -9.02
N PHE A 189 6.11 -12.97 -7.73
CA PHE A 189 5.14 -12.19 -6.96
C PHE A 189 4.93 -10.78 -7.53
N LEU A 190 6.01 -10.07 -7.89
CA LEU A 190 5.92 -8.71 -8.44
C LEU A 190 5.18 -8.69 -9.78
N GLN A 191 5.41 -9.67 -10.65
CA GLN A 191 4.68 -9.77 -11.91
C GLN A 191 3.17 -9.89 -11.68
N LEU A 192 2.75 -10.75 -10.74
CA LEU A 192 1.34 -10.89 -10.37
C LEU A 192 0.78 -9.61 -9.75
N LEU A 193 1.51 -8.99 -8.82
CA LEU A 193 1.10 -7.73 -8.19
C LEU A 193 0.91 -6.60 -9.21
N PHE A 194 1.86 -6.43 -10.14
CA PHE A 194 1.73 -5.43 -11.22
C PHE A 194 0.56 -5.71 -12.15
N ALA A 195 0.32 -6.98 -12.50
CA ALA A 195 -0.81 -7.36 -13.33
C ALA A 195 -2.14 -6.99 -12.65
N GLU A 196 -2.28 -7.29 -11.36
CA GLU A 196 -3.49 -6.98 -10.59
C GLU A 196 -3.65 -5.47 -10.35
N CYS A 197 -2.58 -4.72 -10.08
CA CYS A 197 -2.64 -3.26 -9.98
C CYS A 197 -3.11 -2.63 -11.31
N ARG A 198 -2.57 -3.08 -12.45
CA ARG A 198 -3.03 -2.62 -13.77
C ARG A 198 -4.49 -2.96 -14.03
N ALA A 199 -4.91 -4.19 -13.73
CA ALA A 199 -6.29 -4.63 -13.90
C ALA A 199 -7.28 -3.85 -13.02
N ALA A 200 -6.84 -3.41 -11.85
CA ALA A 200 -7.60 -2.57 -10.92
C ALA A 200 -7.55 -1.07 -11.26
N GLY A 201 -6.64 -0.63 -12.15
CA GLY A 201 -6.35 0.80 -12.36
C GLY A 201 -5.69 1.48 -11.15
N ALA A 202 -5.05 0.70 -10.29
CA ALA A 202 -4.41 1.17 -9.07
C ALA A 202 -2.99 1.65 -9.33
N SER A 203 -2.58 2.73 -8.66
CA SER A 203 -1.17 3.12 -8.56
C SER A 203 -0.51 2.35 -7.42
N LEU A 204 0.77 2.02 -7.58
CA LEU A 204 1.54 1.27 -6.60
C LEU A 204 2.69 2.11 -6.06
N LEU A 205 2.71 2.35 -4.76
CA LEU A 205 3.86 2.87 -4.03
C LEU A 205 4.54 1.71 -3.29
N PHE A 206 5.69 1.31 -3.78
CA PHE A 206 6.44 0.16 -3.28
C PHE A 206 7.72 0.61 -2.59
N VAL A 207 7.87 0.24 -1.34
CA VAL A 207 9.06 0.53 -0.54
C VAL A 207 9.90 -0.73 -0.41
N SER A 208 11.19 -0.63 -0.75
CA SER A 208 12.15 -1.70 -0.51
C SER A 208 13.57 -1.14 -0.40
N HIS A 209 14.43 -1.91 0.27
CA HIS A 209 15.87 -1.71 0.28
C HIS A 209 16.58 -2.50 -0.83
N ASP A 210 15.91 -3.45 -1.47
CA ASP A 210 16.44 -4.25 -2.58
C ASP A 210 16.41 -3.47 -3.89
N GLN A 211 17.52 -2.82 -4.22
CA GLN A 211 17.64 -1.98 -5.41
C GLN A 211 17.58 -2.78 -6.73
N SER A 212 17.76 -4.09 -6.71
CA SER A 212 17.66 -4.93 -7.91
C SER A 212 16.24 -4.92 -8.50
N LEU A 213 15.23 -4.58 -7.70
CA LEU A 213 13.84 -4.49 -8.11
C LEU A 213 13.50 -3.16 -8.80
N ALA A 214 14.30 -2.12 -8.57
CA ALA A 214 14.02 -0.76 -9.06
C ALA A 214 13.74 -0.67 -10.58
N PRO A 215 14.45 -1.39 -11.48
CA PRO A 215 14.19 -1.33 -12.92
C PRO A 215 12.81 -1.85 -13.36
N LEU A 216 12.07 -2.52 -12.48
CA LEU A 216 10.73 -3.06 -12.78
C LEU A 216 9.61 -2.01 -12.65
N PHE A 217 9.91 -0.84 -12.09
CA PHE A 217 8.94 0.22 -11.80
C PHE A 217 9.04 1.36 -12.81
N ASP A 218 7.92 2.07 -13.03
CA ASP A 218 7.87 3.22 -13.94
C ASP A 218 8.77 4.36 -13.49
N ARG A 219 8.90 4.55 -12.16
CA ARG A 219 9.75 5.55 -11.56
C ARG A 219 10.43 5.06 -10.28
N ASN A 220 11.66 5.51 -10.08
CA ASN A 220 12.47 5.23 -8.90
C ASN A 220 12.80 6.54 -8.18
N LEU A 221 12.66 6.54 -6.85
CA LEU A 221 12.90 7.70 -6.04
C LEU A 221 13.62 7.32 -4.74
N SER A 222 14.59 8.15 -4.37
CA SER A 222 15.22 8.03 -3.05
C SER A 222 14.57 9.00 -2.07
N LEU A 223 14.16 8.50 -0.90
CA LEU A 223 13.65 9.38 0.15
C LEU A 223 14.68 10.42 0.58
N ALA A 224 15.99 10.09 0.50
CA ALA A 224 17.05 11.04 0.82
C ALA A 224 17.17 12.21 -0.18
N GLU A 225 16.70 12.03 -1.43
CA GLU A 225 16.65 13.09 -2.44
C GLU A 225 15.37 13.94 -2.28
N LEU A 226 14.31 13.33 -1.78
CA LEU A 226 13.02 13.98 -1.59
C LEU A 226 12.95 14.78 -0.28
N ASN A 227 13.58 14.26 0.77
CA ASN A 227 13.51 14.78 2.15
C ASN A 227 14.68 15.73 2.44
N ARG A 228 14.38 16.98 2.77
CA ARG A 228 15.35 18.01 3.13
C ARG A 228 15.68 18.04 4.63
N ALA A 229 14.93 17.31 5.46
CA ALA A 229 15.23 17.26 6.88
C ALA A 229 16.66 16.80 7.13
N ALA A 230 17.36 17.49 8.04
CA ALA A 230 18.71 17.11 8.43
C ALA A 230 18.70 15.64 8.91
N LYS A 231 19.64 14.83 8.37
CA LYS A 231 19.77 13.45 8.84
C LYS A 231 20.02 13.48 10.35
N PRO A 232 19.33 12.66 11.16
CA PRO A 232 19.72 12.46 12.54
C PRO A 232 21.20 12.04 12.55
N VAL A 233 22.00 12.72 13.35
CA VAL A 233 23.39 12.28 13.61
C VAL A 233 23.24 10.98 14.38
N GLU A 234 23.61 9.85 13.78
CA GLU A 234 23.75 8.59 14.50
C GLU A 234 24.87 8.81 15.54
N VAL A 235 24.49 8.80 16.82
CA VAL A 235 25.39 8.81 17.96
C VAL A 235 25.73 7.38 18.32
#